data_d41644dde941612b3207b48ebf360f8c
#
_entry.id   d41644dde941612b3207b48ebf360f8c
#
_cell.length_a   1.000
_cell.length_b   1.000
_cell.length_c   1.000
_cell.angle_alpha   90.00
_cell.angle_beta   90.00
_cell.angle_gamma   90.00
#
_symmetry.space_group_name_H-M   'P 1'
#
loop_
_entity.id
_entity.type
_entity.pdbx_description
1 polymer ?
#
loop_
_entity_poly.entity_id
_entity_poly.type
_entity_poly.pdbx_seq_one_letter_code
_entity_poly.pdbx_strand_id
1 'polypeptide(L)'
;MTVTLSQRQEACARHAVRTVAYFAANGWAPTAVDVWRWMDSPAEVFTLGEVVEAMEALKVSGRLVMNDGRFCFSGSERLIERDHRAFRDARTKMKRARRVARWVSWVPGVRGTAIANTLAWEHTRPEGDIDFFVIARTGTLWFVRLCTIVPLILLRARPGIRRHHSIDFTFFVADTHLDLSTLQSEPDDPYLAAWIVSLVWLVNDGVVATFNKANPWAFERFPNAAPLTVAWYDRVRTRPWWRYSVARWLNPIARTISMQRFPPAIRSAMNQSTAVVVNDDVLKFHVTDRRREIFETWVNLCKQHGGDIVTE
;
A
#
# COMPACT_ATOMS: atom_id res chain seq x y z
N MET A 1 -29.36 -2.96 30.52
CA MET A 1 -30.33 -2.81 29.40
C MET A 1 -29.65 -3.39 28.15
N THR A 2 -30.02 -4.60 27.73
CA THR A 2 -29.44 -5.25 26.53
C THR A 2 -30.15 -4.66 25.32
N VAL A 3 -29.47 -3.81 24.57
CA VAL A 3 -30.00 -3.28 23.31
C VAL A 3 -29.95 -4.39 22.28
N THR A 4 -31.12 -4.88 21.84
CA THR A 4 -31.20 -5.85 20.74
C THR A 4 -30.89 -5.12 19.45
N LEU A 5 -29.70 -5.35 18.91
CA LEU A 5 -29.27 -4.79 17.62
C LEU A 5 -30.13 -5.36 16.48
N SER A 6 -30.46 -4.54 15.49
CA SER A 6 -31.06 -5.03 14.25
C SER A 6 -30.06 -5.93 13.50
N GLN A 7 -30.55 -6.83 12.66
CA GLN A 7 -29.71 -7.75 11.87
C GLN A 7 -28.65 -6.98 11.03
N ARG A 8 -29.00 -5.78 10.51
CA ARG A 8 -28.09 -4.89 9.79
C ARG A 8 -27.02 -4.27 10.71
N GLN A 9 -27.39 -3.89 11.94
CA GLN A 9 -26.42 -3.38 12.93
C GLN A 9 -25.43 -4.45 13.37
N GLU A 10 -25.89 -5.68 13.55
CA GLU A 10 -24.99 -6.83 13.84
C GLU A 10 -24.02 -7.10 12.68
N ALA A 11 -24.51 -7.06 11.44
CA ALA A 11 -23.66 -7.21 10.26
C ALA A 11 -22.60 -6.09 10.20
N CYS A 12 -23.00 -4.83 10.41
CA CYS A 12 -22.08 -3.70 10.47
C CYS A 12 -21.01 -3.90 11.58
N ALA A 13 -21.41 -4.33 12.76
CA ALA A 13 -20.51 -4.57 13.88
C ALA A 13 -19.50 -5.71 13.58
N ARG A 14 -19.93 -6.79 12.93
CA ARG A 14 -19.00 -7.87 12.49
C ARG A 14 -17.96 -7.36 11.50
N HIS A 15 -18.38 -6.61 10.47
CA HIS A 15 -17.45 -6.03 9.51
C HIS A 15 -16.53 -4.98 10.16
N ALA A 16 -17.02 -4.19 11.12
CA ALA A 16 -16.19 -3.26 11.87
C ALA A 16 -15.12 -4.00 12.69
N VAL A 17 -15.46 -5.09 13.38
CA VAL A 17 -14.49 -5.94 14.10
C VAL A 17 -13.45 -6.52 13.14
N ARG A 18 -13.88 -7.04 11.99
CA ARG A 18 -12.98 -7.56 10.95
C ARG A 18 -11.99 -6.52 10.46
N THR A 19 -12.45 -5.28 10.28
CA THR A 19 -11.61 -4.15 9.84
C THR A 19 -10.64 -3.72 10.96
N VAL A 20 -11.10 -3.60 12.21
CA VAL A 20 -10.22 -3.33 13.36
C VAL A 20 -9.15 -4.40 13.50
N ALA A 21 -9.50 -5.68 13.30
CA ALA A 21 -8.56 -6.80 13.32
C ALA A 21 -7.50 -6.68 12.22
N TYR A 22 -7.88 -6.23 11.02
CA TYR A 22 -6.94 -5.98 9.93
C TYR A 22 -5.93 -4.88 10.28
N PHE A 23 -6.39 -3.78 10.86
CA PHE A 23 -5.51 -2.71 11.33
C PHE A 23 -4.60 -3.19 12.46
N ALA A 24 -5.12 -3.95 13.42
CA ALA A 24 -4.35 -4.52 14.53
C ALA A 24 -3.26 -5.48 14.04
N ALA A 25 -3.56 -6.34 13.04
CA ALA A 25 -2.58 -7.23 12.41
C ALA A 25 -1.43 -6.45 11.74
N ASN A 26 -1.70 -5.23 11.25
CA ASN A 26 -0.69 -4.32 10.73
C ASN A 26 -0.03 -3.46 11.82
N GLY A 27 -0.45 -3.57 13.08
CA GLY A 27 0.12 -2.84 14.22
C GLY A 27 -0.41 -1.41 14.38
N TRP A 28 -1.64 -1.12 13.95
CA TRP A 28 -2.27 0.19 13.94
C TRP A 28 -3.61 0.18 14.70
N ALA A 29 -4.04 1.37 15.15
CA ALA A 29 -5.35 1.60 15.74
C ALA A 29 -6.15 2.55 14.83
N PRO A 30 -7.26 2.09 14.20
CA PRO A 30 -8.03 2.90 13.27
C PRO A 30 -8.95 3.90 14.00
N THR A 31 -9.33 4.98 13.32
CA THR A 31 -10.48 5.80 13.64
C THR A 31 -11.76 5.16 13.09
N ALA A 32 -12.94 5.63 13.50
CA ALA A 32 -14.21 5.17 12.91
C ALA A 32 -14.29 5.46 11.39
N VAL A 33 -13.68 6.57 10.94
CA VAL A 33 -13.57 6.91 9.51
C VAL A 33 -12.68 5.92 8.78
N ASP A 34 -11.57 5.49 9.39
CA ASP A 34 -10.71 4.46 8.82
C ASP A 34 -11.46 3.13 8.72
N VAL A 35 -12.20 2.74 9.76
CA VAL A 35 -13.01 1.52 9.74
C VAL A 35 -14.05 1.58 8.64
N TRP A 36 -14.81 2.66 8.52
CA TRP A 36 -15.79 2.83 7.45
C TRP A 36 -15.14 2.76 6.07
N ARG A 37 -14.06 3.48 5.87
CA ARG A 37 -13.36 3.58 4.58
C ARG A 37 -12.77 2.25 4.12
N TRP A 38 -12.20 1.48 5.05
CA TRP A 38 -11.47 0.26 4.77
C TRP A 38 -12.24 -1.01 5.16
N MET A 39 -13.55 -0.91 5.23
CA MET A 39 -14.41 -2.06 5.49
C MET A 39 -14.27 -3.07 4.35
N ASP A 40 -13.80 -4.27 4.71
CA ASP A 40 -13.43 -5.31 3.77
C ASP A 40 -14.64 -6.10 3.29
N SER A 41 -14.87 -6.13 1.98
CA SER A 41 -15.91 -6.90 1.28
C SER A 41 -17.26 -6.91 2.02
N PRO A 42 -17.84 -5.76 2.36
CA PRO A 42 -19.15 -5.77 3.00
C PRO A 42 -20.20 -6.24 1.99
N ALA A 43 -21.08 -7.15 2.42
CA ALA A 43 -22.23 -7.59 1.60
C ALA A 43 -23.15 -6.43 1.22
N GLU A 44 -23.20 -5.40 2.08
CA GLU A 44 -23.90 -4.15 1.88
C GLU A 44 -23.01 -2.98 2.25
N VAL A 45 -23.12 -1.88 1.49
CA VAL A 45 -22.40 -0.64 1.80
C VAL A 45 -23.03 0.02 3.02
N PHE A 46 -22.26 0.18 4.09
CA PHE A 46 -22.68 0.89 5.31
C PHE A 46 -22.33 2.37 5.24
N THR A 47 -23.15 3.20 5.81
CA THR A 47 -22.87 4.63 5.99
C THR A 47 -21.87 4.84 7.13
N LEU A 48 -21.19 5.99 7.14
CA LEU A 48 -20.30 6.37 8.25
C LEU A 48 -21.06 6.40 9.59
N GLY A 49 -22.32 6.88 9.59
CA GLY A 49 -23.16 6.91 10.79
C GLY A 49 -23.38 5.52 11.39
N GLU A 50 -23.75 4.55 10.57
CA GLU A 50 -23.95 3.15 11.02
C GLU A 50 -22.66 2.56 11.59
N VAL A 51 -21.51 2.88 10.99
CA VAL A 51 -20.20 2.39 11.49
C VAL A 51 -19.84 3.07 12.82
N VAL A 52 -20.09 4.37 12.97
CA VAL A 52 -19.87 5.08 14.25
C VAL A 52 -20.74 4.47 15.37
N GLU A 53 -22.04 4.22 15.10
CA GLU A 53 -22.94 3.58 16.05
C GLU A 53 -22.46 2.17 16.43
N ALA A 54 -22.04 1.37 15.45
CA ALA A 54 -21.50 0.03 15.68
C ALA A 54 -20.22 0.06 16.53
N MET A 55 -19.30 1.00 16.24
CA MET A 55 -18.05 1.15 17.01
C MET A 55 -18.31 1.59 18.46
N GLU A 56 -19.28 2.50 18.69
CA GLU A 56 -19.69 2.88 20.05
C GLU A 56 -20.37 1.73 20.80
N ALA A 57 -21.21 0.94 20.14
CA ALA A 57 -21.81 -0.26 20.74
C ALA A 57 -20.75 -1.30 21.14
N LEU A 58 -19.73 -1.51 20.30
CA LEU A 58 -18.59 -2.39 20.58
C LEU A 58 -17.75 -1.87 21.75
N LYS A 59 -17.61 -0.56 21.89
CA LYS A 59 -16.93 0.08 23.04
C LYS A 59 -17.74 -0.09 24.33
N VAL A 60 -19.05 0.16 24.30
CA VAL A 60 -19.93 0.00 25.46
C VAL A 60 -19.95 -1.46 25.94
N SER A 61 -19.89 -2.42 25.04
CA SER A 61 -19.79 -3.85 25.38
C SER A 61 -18.42 -4.28 25.92
N GLY A 62 -17.42 -3.39 25.95
CA GLY A 62 -16.06 -3.68 26.43
C GLY A 62 -15.19 -4.47 25.43
N ARG A 63 -15.70 -4.71 24.19
CA ARG A 63 -14.92 -5.40 23.15
C ARG A 63 -13.84 -4.52 22.55
N LEU A 64 -14.10 -3.22 22.44
CA LEU A 64 -13.17 -2.21 21.98
C LEU A 64 -12.90 -1.17 23.06
N VAL A 65 -11.69 -0.63 23.03
CA VAL A 65 -11.29 0.56 23.80
C VAL A 65 -11.06 1.69 22.83
N MET A 66 -11.42 2.91 23.21
CA MET A 66 -11.20 4.13 22.43
C MET A 66 -10.41 5.14 23.23
N ASN A 67 -9.35 5.67 22.63
CA ASN A 67 -8.61 6.82 23.14
C ASN A 67 -8.23 7.72 21.95
N ASP A 68 -8.38 9.04 22.11
CA ASP A 68 -8.11 10.05 21.08
C ASP A 68 -8.77 9.77 19.72
N GLY A 69 -10.02 9.24 19.73
CA GLY A 69 -10.78 8.88 18.53
C GLY A 69 -10.30 7.64 17.78
N ARG A 70 -9.34 6.89 18.34
CA ARG A 70 -8.82 5.64 17.79
C ARG A 70 -9.29 4.45 18.60
N PHE A 71 -9.53 3.35 17.90
CA PHE A 71 -10.10 2.13 18.47
C PHE A 71 -9.10 0.98 18.39
N CYS A 72 -9.05 0.18 19.44
CA CYS A 72 -8.33 -1.09 19.47
C CYS A 72 -9.08 -2.13 20.29
N PHE A 73 -8.71 -3.39 20.19
CA PHE A 73 -9.20 -4.42 21.09
C PHE A 73 -8.67 -4.17 22.50
N SER A 74 -9.50 -4.53 23.51
CA SER A 74 -9.10 -4.49 24.92
C SER A 74 -7.82 -5.29 25.13
N GLY A 75 -6.81 -4.68 25.81
CA GLY A 75 -5.48 -5.24 25.99
C GLY A 75 -4.47 -4.88 24.88
N SER A 76 -4.88 -4.10 23.88
CA SER A 76 -4.00 -3.65 22.76
C SER A 76 -3.77 -2.13 22.73
N GLU A 77 -3.95 -1.43 23.83
CA GLU A 77 -3.93 0.05 23.95
C GLU A 77 -2.62 0.66 23.49
N ARG A 78 -1.52 -0.11 23.54
CA ARG A 78 -0.21 0.30 23.00
C ARG A 78 -0.21 0.66 21.53
N LEU A 79 -1.20 0.18 20.76
CA LEU A 79 -1.34 0.53 19.34
C LEU A 79 -1.69 2.01 19.18
N ILE A 80 -2.52 2.56 20.09
CA ILE A 80 -2.94 3.97 20.06
C ILE A 80 -1.77 4.90 20.38
N GLU A 81 -0.95 4.57 21.38
CA GLU A 81 0.21 5.39 21.80
C GLU A 81 1.24 5.62 20.68
N ARG A 82 1.35 4.68 19.73
CA ARG A 82 2.29 4.74 18.61
C ARG A 82 1.89 5.77 17.55
N ASP A 83 0.62 6.04 17.41
CA ASP A 83 0.07 6.78 16.26
C ASP A 83 0.44 8.28 16.24
N HIS A 84 0.48 8.94 17.37
CA HIS A 84 0.84 10.36 17.42
C HIS A 84 2.27 10.65 16.94
N ARG A 85 3.19 9.72 17.15
CA ARG A 85 4.57 9.82 16.64
C ARG A 85 4.63 9.51 15.15
N ALA A 86 3.87 8.50 14.72
CA ALA A 86 3.80 8.06 13.33
C ALA A 86 3.34 9.17 12.38
N PHE A 87 2.30 9.93 12.75
CA PHE A 87 1.77 11.01 11.94
C PHE A 87 2.79 12.15 11.69
N ARG A 88 3.56 12.55 12.73
CA ARG A 88 4.59 13.60 12.59
C ARG A 88 5.73 13.14 11.67
N ASP A 89 6.14 11.88 11.79
CA ASP A 89 7.15 11.27 10.94
C ASP A 89 6.67 11.17 9.50
N ALA A 90 5.41 10.76 9.28
CA ALA A 90 4.79 10.67 7.97
C ALA A 90 4.82 12.01 7.23
N ARG A 91 4.50 13.12 7.89
CA ARG A 91 4.58 14.46 7.27
C ARG A 91 6.00 14.82 6.81
N THR A 92 7.00 14.47 7.59
CA THR A 92 8.41 14.71 7.24
C THR A 92 8.84 13.85 6.06
N LYS A 93 8.47 12.55 6.07
CA LYS A 93 8.73 11.62 4.98
C LYS A 93 8.01 12.02 3.70
N MET A 94 6.75 12.45 3.79
CA MET A 94 5.99 12.92 2.64
C MET A 94 6.62 14.13 1.94
N LYS A 95 7.17 15.10 2.71
CA LYS A 95 7.93 16.22 2.12
C LYS A 95 9.16 15.74 1.35
N ARG A 96 9.85 14.72 1.87
CA ARG A 96 10.99 14.11 1.21
C ARG A 96 10.55 13.32 -0.03
N ALA A 97 9.51 12.52 0.09
CA ALA A 97 8.93 11.74 -0.99
C ALA A 97 8.55 12.61 -2.20
N ARG A 98 7.93 13.78 -1.97
CA ARG A 98 7.59 14.74 -3.03
C ARG A 98 8.82 15.27 -3.76
N ARG A 99 9.93 15.53 -3.05
CA ARG A 99 11.18 15.96 -3.69
C ARG A 99 11.77 14.87 -4.58
N VAL A 100 11.73 13.62 -4.10
CA VAL A 100 12.17 12.45 -4.86
C VAL A 100 11.28 12.22 -6.07
N ALA A 101 9.95 12.23 -5.91
CA ALA A 101 9.00 12.07 -7.00
C ALA A 101 9.17 13.14 -8.08
N ARG A 102 9.45 14.39 -7.68
CA ARG A 102 9.76 15.49 -8.62
C ARG A 102 11.00 15.19 -9.46
N TRP A 103 12.04 14.66 -8.85
CA TRP A 103 13.23 14.22 -9.58
C TRP A 103 12.91 13.01 -10.48
N VAL A 104 12.29 11.97 -9.95
CA VAL A 104 11.90 10.76 -10.70
C VAL A 104 11.02 11.12 -11.89
N SER A 105 10.16 12.13 -11.73
CA SER A 105 9.32 12.62 -12.82
C SER A 105 10.09 13.10 -14.04
N TRP A 106 11.40 13.40 -13.95
CA TRP A 106 12.26 13.76 -15.07
C TRP A 106 12.92 12.56 -15.75
N VAL A 107 12.85 11.38 -15.17
CA VAL A 107 13.41 10.17 -15.78
C VAL A 107 12.58 9.80 -17.02
N PRO A 108 13.20 9.68 -18.21
CA PRO A 108 12.49 9.28 -19.41
C PRO A 108 11.86 7.89 -19.25
N GLY A 109 10.59 7.76 -19.62
CA GLY A 109 9.84 6.51 -19.49
C GLY A 109 8.96 6.44 -18.24
N VAL A 110 9.14 7.27 -17.21
CA VAL A 110 8.24 7.31 -16.05
C VAL A 110 6.88 7.88 -16.45
N ARG A 111 5.80 7.17 -16.13
CA ARG A 111 4.41 7.56 -16.34
C ARG A 111 3.68 7.88 -15.03
N GLY A 112 3.91 7.07 -14.01
CA GLY A 112 3.31 7.25 -12.69
C GLY A 112 4.31 6.92 -11.59
N THR A 113 4.21 7.62 -10.46
CA THR A 113 4.96 7.31 -9.25
C THR A 113 4.07 7.53 -8.05
N ALA A 114 3.91 6.51 -7.23
CA ALA A 114 3.12 6.55 -6.01
C ALA A 114 3.95 6.21 -4.79
N ILE A 115 3.53 6.71 -3.65
CA ILE A 115 3.93 6.24 -2.33
C ILE A 115 3.09 5.02 -1.99
N ALA A 116 3.73 4.02 -1.42
CA ALA A 116 3.11 2.79 -0.97
C ALA A 116 3.38 2.52 0.52
N ASN A 117 2.86 1.39 1.01
CA ASN A 117 3.08 0.86 2.35
C ASN A 117 2.73 1.85 3.47
N THR A 118 3.46 1.81 4.57
CA THR A 118 3.15 2.54 5.81
C THR A 118 3.04 4.06 5.63
N LEU A 119 3.77 4.64 4.68
CA LEU A 119 3.69 6.07 4.42
C LEU A 119 2.39 6.46 3.69
N ALA A 120 1.86 5.59 2.83
CA ALA A 120 0.57 5.80 2.18
C ALA A 120 -0.59 5.86 3.19
N TRP A 121 -0.45 5.15 4.31
CA TRP A 121 -1.38 5.12 5.43
C TRP A 121 -1.10 6.22 6.49
N GLU A 122 -0.13 7.10 6.25
CA GLU A 122 0.36 8.10 7.22
C GLU A 122 0.81 7.47 8.57
N HIS A 123 1.13 6.17 8.55
CA HIS A 123 1.51 5.40 9.73
C HIS A 123 2.93 4.86 9.59
N THR A 124 3.93 5.69 9.89
CA THR A 124 5.35 5.35 9.70
C THR A 124 6.11 5.25 11.02
N ARG A 125 7.26 4.58 10.96
CA ARG A 125 8.25 4.56 12.05
C ARG A 125 9.48 5.35 11.63
N PRO A 126 10.22 5.98 12.54
CA PRO A 126 11.43 6.73 12.18
C PRO A 126 12.42 5.94 11.31
N GLU A 127 12.58 4.64 11.59
CA GLU A 127 13.46 3.72 10.88
C GLU A 127 12.87 3.19 9.56
N GLY A 128 11.55 3.34 9.36
CA GLY A 128 10.86 2.85 8.18
C GLY A 128 11.25 3.62 6.91
N ASP A 129 11.25 2.90 5.81
CA ASP A 129 11.60 3.41 4.50
C ASP A 129 10.49 4.26 3.87
N ILE A 130 10.82 4.95 2.81
CA ILE A 130 9.90 5.63 1.92
C ILE A 130 9.80 4.76 0.67
N ASP A 131 8.72 3.98 0.58
CA ASP A 131 8.50 3.03 -0.51
C ASP A 131 7.82 3.69 -1.69
N PHE A 132 8.38 3.47 -2.87
CA PHE A 132 7.84 3.96 -4.13
C PHE A 132 7.39 2.81 -5.03
N PHE A 133 6.20 2.98 -5.60
CA PHE A 133 5.70 2.24 -6.74
C PHE A 133 5.83 3.09 -8.01
N VAL A 134 6.30 2.49 -9.11
CA VAL A 134 6.57 3.20 -10.37
C VAL A 134 5.91 2.50 -11.53
N ILE A 135 5.14 3.24 -12.32
CA ILE A 135 4.68 2.81 -13.63
C ILE A 135 5.58 3.43 -14.70
N ALA A 136 6.17 2.58 -15.52
CA ALA A 136 7.04 3.00 -16.62
C ALA A 136 6.44 2.63 -17.97
N ARG A 137 6.82 3.32 -19.03
CA ARG A 137 6.50 2.94 -20.40
C ARG A 137 7.09 1.58 -20.73
N THR A 138 6.32 0.76 -21.42
CA THR A 138 6.79 -0.51 -21.96
C THR A 138 8.09 -0.34 -22.74
N GLY A 139 9.03 -1.24 -22.48
CA GLY A 139 10.36 -1.20 -23.07
C GLY A 139 11.34 -0.19 -22.44
N THR A 140 10.99 0.41 -21.27
CA THR A 140 11.89 1.31 -20.52
C THR A 140 12.07 0.93 -19.06
N LEU A 141 11.47 -0.16 -18.61
CA LEU A 141 11.38 -0.51 -17.18
C LEU A 141 12.74 -0.61 -16.50
N TRP A 142 13.70 -1.28 -17.15
CA TRP A 142 15.05 -1.45 -16.62
C TRP A 142 15.85 -0.13 -16.61
N PHE A 143 15.68 0.69 -17.65
CA PHE A 143 16.29 2.01 -17.71
C PHE A 143 15.76 2.92 -16.59
N VAL A 144 14.44 2.97 -16.40
CA VAL A 144 13.80 3.73 -15.31
C VAL A 144 14.32 3.24 -13.96
N ARG A 145 14.38 1.92 -13.74
CA ARG A 145 14.93 1.36 -12.51
C ARG A 145 16.39 1.77 -12.30
N LEU A 146 17.24 1.68 -13.32
CA LEU A 146 18.65 2.06 -13.22
C LEU A 146 18.79 3.53 -12.83
N CYS A 147 18.06 4.43 -13.51
CA CYS A 147 18.08 5.87 -13.25
C CYS A 147 17.52 6.24 -11.86
N THR A 148 16.64 5.43 -11.27
CA THR A 148 16.14 5.68 -9.91
C THR A 148 17.03 5.09 -8.84
N ILE A 149 17.69 3.95 -9.08
CA ILE A 149 18.48 3.25 -8.07
C ILE A 149 19.92 3.79 -7.97
N VAL A 150 20.57 4.07 -9.10
CA VAL A 150 21.99 4.49 -9.12
C VAL A 150 22.24 5.77 -8.31
N PRO A 151 21.47 6.85 -8.47
CA PRO A 151 21.65 8.05 -7.64
C PRO A 151 21.44 7.79 -6.16
N LEU A 152 20.52 6.90 -5.77
CA LEU A 152 20.30 6.55 -4.36
C LEU A 152 21.48 5.77 -3.77
N ILE A 153 22.17 4.96 -4.58
CA ILE A 153 23.40 4.28 -4.16
C ILE A 153 24.50 5.30 -3.94
N LEU A 154 24.71 6.21 -4.90
CA LEU A 154 25.75 7.24 -4.83
C LEU A 154 25.54 8.19 -3.64
N LEU A 155 24.28 8.56 -3.36
CA LEU A 155 23.89 9.43 -2.24
C LEU A 155 23.75 8.68 -0.90
N ARG A 156 24.03 7.39 -0.86
CA ARG A 156 23.84 6.51 0.32
C ARG A 156 22.46 6.68 0.95
N ALA A 157 21.42 6.78 0.12
CA ALA A 157 20.06 7.09 0.56
C ALA A 157 19.16 5.85 0.66
N ARG A 158 19.67 4.64 0.37
CA ARG A 158 18.94 3.36 0.36
C ARG A 158 18.84 2.72 1.75
N PRO A 159 17.85 1.80 1.94
CA PRO A 159 17.76 0.91 3.09
C PRO A 159 19.06 0.14 3.31
N GLY A 160 19.38 -0.14 4.58
CA GLY A 160 20.61 -0.84 4.96
C GLY A 160 21.87 0.04 5.05
N ILE A 161 21.88 1.21 4.36
CA ILE A 161 22.96 2.20 4.45
C ILE A 161 22.51 3.37 5.30
N ARG A 162 21.31 3.87 5.07
CA ARG A 162 20.71 4.97 5.82
C ARG A 162 19.73 4.44 6.86
N ARG A 163 19.87 4.86 8.10
CA ARG A 163 19.00 4.39 9.22
C ARG A 163 17.61 5.05 9.24
N HIS A 164 17.49 6.29 8.79
CA HIS A 164 16.24 7.05 8.85
C HIS A 164 15.88 7.63 7.49
N HIS A 165 14.59 7.56 7.15
CA HIS A 165 14.04 8.12 5.91
C HIS A 165 14.76 7.62 4.64
N SER A 166 15.20 6.38 4.60
CA SER A 166 15.73 5.73 3.41
C SER A 166 14.66 5.68 2.31
N ILE A 167 15.12 5.60 1.08
CA ILE A 167 14.25 5.61 -0.10
C ILE A 167 14.37 4.26 -0.76
N ASP A 168 13.22 3.59 -0.95
CA ASP A 168 13.17 2.30 -1.60
C ASP A 168 12.29 2.32 -2.86
N PHE A 169 12.82 1.75 -3.93
CA PHE A 169 12.14 1.52 -5.18
C PHE A 169 12.14 0.01 -5.44
N THR A 170 11.16 -0.67 -4.88
CA THR A 170 11.08 -2.13 -4.92
C THR A 170 10.04 -2.66 -5.87
N PHE A 171 9.18 -1.80 -6.43
CA PHE A 171 8.12 -2.26 -7.31
C PHE A 171 7.93 -1.34 -8.52
N PHE A 172 8.14 -1.91 -9.73
CA PHE A 172 7.96 -1.26 -11.02
C PHE A 172 7.09 -2.12 -11.91
N VAL A 173 6.23 -1.50 -12.71
CA VAL A 173 5.43 -2.19 -13.72
C VAL A 173 5.44 -1.41 -15.04
N ALA A 174 5.34 -2.13 -16.14
CA ALA A 174 5.12 -1.52 -17.45
C ALA A 174 3.66 -1.05 -17.60
N ASP A 175 3.44 -0.01 -18.37
CA ASP A 175 2.11 0.55 -18.63
C ASP A 175 1.16 -0.36 -19.45
N THR A 176 1.66 -1.50 -19.89
CA THR A 176 0.89 -2.60 -20.52
C THR A 176 0.55 -3.72 -19.55
N HIS A 177 1.09 -3.72 -18.32
CA HIS A 177 0.90 -4.76 -17.30
C HIS A 177 0.40 -4.13 -15.99
N LEU A 178 -0.73 -3.44 -16.07
CA LEU A 178 -1.31 -2.69 -14.95
C LEU A 178 -2.23 -3.53 -14.07
N ASP A 179 -2.72 -4.66 -14.56
CA ASP A 179 -3.48 -5.63 -13.77
C ASP A 179 -2.52 -6.39 -12.84
N LEU A 180 -2.69 -6.22 -11.55
CA LEU A 180 -1.88 -6.86 -10.51
C LEU A 180 -2.55 -8.08 -9.90
N SER A 181 -3.68 -8.55 -10.43
CA SER A 181 -4.41 -9.72 -9.91
C SER A 181 -3.54 -10.98 -9.89
N THR A 182 -2.65 -11.15 -10.87
CA THR A 182 -1.70 -12.26 -10.95
C THR A 182 -0.62 -12.25 -9.86
N LEU A 183 -0.51 -11.17 -9.09
CA LEU A 183 0.46 -11.02 -7.99
C LEU A 183 -0.18 -11.29 -6.62
N GLN A 184 -1.45 -11.67 -6.58
CA GLN A 184 -2.12 -12.05 -5.34
C GLN A 184 -1.47 -13.30 -4.75
N SER A 185 -1.48 -13.40 -3.43
CA SER A 185 -1.11 -14.62 -2.69
C SER A 185 -2.36 -15.42 -2.39
N GLU A 186 -2.24 -16.76 -2.41
CA GLU A 186 -3.34 -17.63 -2.03
C GLU A 186 -3.39 -17.84 -0.49
N PRO A 187 -4.57 -18.14 0.08
CA PRO A 187 -5.89 -18.30 -0.56
C PRO A 187 -6.59 -16.98 -0.86
N ASP A 188 -6.16 -15.86 -0.27
CA ASP A 188 -6.73 -14.52 -0.41
C ASP A 188 -5.68 -13.47 -0.07
N ASP A 189 -5.72 -12.31 -0.73
CA ASP A 189 -4.74 -11.23 -0.53
C ASP A 189 -5.40 -9.86 -0.25
N PRO A 190 -6.02 -9.67 0.93
CA PRO A 190 -6.55 -8.38 1.33
C PRO A 190 -5.46 -7.31 1.43
N TYR A 191 -4.22 -7.73 1.68
CA TYR A 191 -3.10 -6.81 1.76
C TYR A 191 -2.78 -6.17 0.40
N LEU A 192 -2.72 -6.95 -0.69
CA LEU A 192 -2.45 -6.41 -2.02
C LEU A 192 -3.60 -5.50 -2.48
N ALA A 193 -4.86 -5.88 -2.21
CA ALA A 193 -6.01 -5.04 -2.51
C ALA A 193 -5.94 -3.69 -1.77
N ALA A 194 -5.73 -3.72 -0.45
CA ALA A 194 -5.56 -2.51 0.36
C ALA A 194 -4.34 -1.68 -0.08
N TRP A 195 -3.25 -2.34 -0.46
CA TRP A 195 -2.04 -1.70 -0.99
C TRP A 195 -2.35 -0.92 -2.28
N ILE A 196 -3.07 -1.52 -3.24
CA ILE A 196 -3.46 -0.87 -4.51
C ILE A 196 -4.32 0.38 -4.23
N VAL A 197 -5.34 0.23 -3.41
CA VAL A 197 -6.31 1.30 -3.13
C VAL A 197 -5.68 2.43 -2.31
N SER A 198 -4.69 2.13 -1.45
CA SER A 198 -4.00 3.12 -0.61
C SER A 198 -2.92 3.91 -1.32
N LEU A 199 -2.54 3.58 -2.57
CA LEU A 199 -1.47 4.27 -3.28
C LEU A 199 -1.69 5.79 -3.35
N VAL A 200 -0.70 6.57 -2.87
CA VAL A 200 -0.71 8.02 -2.94
C VAL A 200 0.11 8.49 -4.14
N TRP A 201 -0.58 8.84 -5.21
CA TRP A 201 0.05 9.21 -6.48
C TRP A 201 0.68 10.61 -6.41
N LEU A 202 1.98 10.70 -6.68
CA LEU A 202 2.75 11.95 -6.69
C LEU A 202 3.12 12.40 -8.11
N VAL A 203 3.17 11.47 -9.07
CA VAL A 203 3.37 11.72 -10.50
C VAL A 203 2.31 10.95 -11.27
N ASN A 204 1.63 11.61 -12.20
CA ASN A 204 0.61 11.02 -13.04
C ASN A 204 0.62 11.71 -14.42
N ASP A 205 0.80 10.96 -15.49
CA ASP A 205 0.67 11.44 -16.87
C ASP A 205 -0.63 10.97 -17.54
N GLY A 206 -1.64 10.64 -16.74
CA GLY A 206 -2.91 10.04 -17.16
C GLY A 206 -2.99 8.52 -16.94
N VAL A 207 -1.90 7.86 -16.51
CA VAL A 207 -1.86 6.41 -16.35
C VAL A 207 -2.64 5.89 -15.13
N VAL A 208 -2.88 6.73 -14.13
CA VAL A 208 -3.56 6.33 -12.88
C VAL A 208 -5.00 5.86 -13.15
N ALA A 209 -5.72 6.55 -14.01
CA ALA A 209 -7.09 6.12 -14.37
C ALA A 209 -7.10 4.75 -15.04
N THR A 210 -6.11 4.46 -15.89
CA THR A 210 -5.95 3.16 -16.54
C THR A 210 -5.57 2.08 -15.52
N PHE A 211 -4.67 2.40 -14.59
CA PHE A 211 -4.27 1.51 -13.50
C PHE A 211 -5.47 1.12 -12.61
N ASN A 212 -6.27 2.10 -12.21
CA ASN A 212 -7.46 1.82 -11.39
C ASN A 212 -8.48 0.95 -12.15
N LYS A 213 -8.69 1.21 -13.45
CA LYS A 213 -9.57 0.40 -14.29
C LYS A 213 -9.06 -1.04 -14.51
N ALA A 214 -7.76 -1.25 -14.44
CA ALA A 214 -7.14 -2.58 -14.56
C ALA A 214 -7.23 -3.40 -13.26
N ASN A 215 -7.53 -2.76 -12.11
CA ASN A 215 -7.62 -3.43 -10.82
C ASN A 215 -8.99 -3.22 -10.12
N PRO A 216 -10.12 -3.50 -10.79
CA PRO A 216 -11.46 -3.27 -10.22
C PRO A 216 -11.68 -4.10 -8.95
N TRP A 217 -11.15 -5.32 -8.91
CA TRP A 217 -11.24 -6.25 -7.79
C TRP A 217 -10.75 -5.66 -6.46
N ALA A 218 -9.72 -4.80 -6.48
CA ALA A 218 -9.22 -4.14 -5.29
C ALA A 218 -10.17 -3.05 -4.78
N PHE A 219 -10.82 -2.31 -5.68
CA PHE A 219 -11.79 -1.27 -5.33
C PHE A 219 -13.16 -1.84 -4.95
N GLU A 220 -13.57 -2.94 -5.57
CA GLU A 220 -14.79 -3.68 -5.20
C GLU A 220 -14.68 -4.23 -3.78
N ARG A 221 -13.48 -4.66 -3.37
CA ARG A 221 -13.20 -5.11 -2.01
C ARG A 221 -13.37 -4.01 -0.96
N PHE A 222 -13.03 -2.78 -1.29
CA PHE A 222 -13.11 -1.61 -0.39
C PHE A 222 -13.99 -0.51 -1.00
N PRO A 223 -15.31 -0.70 -1.06
CA PRO A 223 -16.21 0.18 -1.81
C PRO A 223 -16.25 1.62 -1.28
N ASN A 224 -15.94 1.83 0.00
CA ASN A 224 -15.88 3.15 0.63
C ASN A 224 -14.50 3.82 0.48
N ALA A 225 -13.50 3.08 0.03
CA ALA A 225 -12.14 3.60 -0.14
C ALA A 225 -11.92 4.22 -1.53
N ALA A 226 -12.82 5.11 -1.94
CA ALA A 226 -12.65 5.86 -3.19
C ALA A 226 -11.22 6.44 -3.29
N PRO A 227 -10.59 6.38 -4.48
CA PRO A 227 -9.25 6.93 -4.66
C PRO A 227 -9.21 8.36 -4.14
N LEU A 228 -8.30 8.64 -3.21
CA LEU A 228 -8.01 10.02 -2.85
C LEU A 228 -7.32 10.67 -4.05
N THR A 229 -8.12 11.19 -4.96
CA THR A 229 -7.63 12.15 -5.94
C THR A 229 -7.30 13.44 -5.21
N VAL A 230 -6.12 13.49 -4.63
CA VAL A 230 -5.59 14.73 -4.09
C VAL A 230 -5.15 15.54 -5.30
N ALA A 231 -6.09 16.22 -5.94
CA ALA A 231 -5.94 16.92 -7.21
C ALA A 231 -4.75 17.91 -7.26
N TRP A 232 -4.26 18.36 -6.13
CA TRP A 232 -3.11 19.25 -6.03
C TRP A 232 -1.74 18.53 -5.99
N TYR A 233 -1.71 17.19 -5.97
CA TYR A 233 -0.49 16.39 -6.15
C TYR A 233 -0.27 15.97 -7.60
N ASP A 234 -1.32 15.95 -8.42
CA ASP A 234 -1.29 15.54 -9.81
C ASP A 234 -0.71 16.64 -10.70
N ARG A 235 0.60 16.78 -10.69
CA ARG A 235 1.25 17.57 -11.74
C ARG A 235 1.48 16.67 -12.94
N VAL A 236 0.48 16.61 -13.82
CA VAL A 236 0.66 16.05 -15.16
C VAL A 236 1.76 16.85 -15.87
N ARG A 237 2.85 16.15 -16.23
CA ARG A 237 3.91 16.75 -17.02
C ARG A 237 3.99 16.02 -18.35
N THR A 238 3.56 16.67 -19.42
CA THR A 238 3.82 16.20 -20.78
C THR A 238 5.32 16.32 -21.06
N ARG A 239 5.91 15.30 -21.62
CA ARG A 239 7.35 15.26 -21.90
C ARG A 239 7.62 15.09 -23.38
N PRO A 240 8.74 15.60 -23.88
CA PRO A 240 9.15 15.39 -25.26
C PRO A 240 9.28 13.90 -25.57
N TRP A 241 8.66 13.45 -26.64
CA TRP A 241 8.62 12.05 -27.08
C TRP A 241 10.02 11.45 -27.37
N TRP A 242 10.99 12.26 -27.80
CA TRP A 242 12.35 11.81 -28.10
C TRP A 242 13.11 11.27 -26.88
N ARG A 243 12.79 11.73 -25.66
CA ARG A 243 13.38 11.20 -24.43
C ARG A 243 13.00 9.73 -24.20
N TYR A 244 11.81 9.35 -24.62
CA TYR A 244 11.37 7.97 -24.58
C TYR A 244 12.21 7.05 -25.47
N SER A 245 12.53 7.49 -26.70
CA SER A 245 13.36 6.72 -27.65
C SER A 245 14.74 6.41 -27.07
N VAL A 246 15.38 7.37 -26.42
CA VAL A 246 16.68 7.16 -25.72
C VAL A 246 16.54 6.13 -24.59
N ALA A 247 15.51 6.24 -23.75
CA ALA A 247 15.26 5.30 -22.66
C ALA A 247 15.05 3.88 -23.18
N ARG A 248 14.28 3.72 -24.26
CA ARG A 248 14.02 2.43 -24.90
C ARG A 248 15.30 1.82 -25.50
N TRP A 249 16.12 2.62 -26.14
CA TRP A 249 17.40 2.16 -26.72
C TRP A 249 18.39 1.71 -25.64
N LEU A 250 18.47 2.41 -24.49
CA LEU A 250 19.36 2.06 -23.39
C LEU A 250 18.79 0.95 -22.47
N ASN A 251 17.53 0.57 -22.61
CA ASN A 251 16.85 -0.39 -21.73
C ASN A 251 17.54 -1.78 -21.69
N PRO A 252 17.98 -2.38 -22.81
CA PRO A 252 18.69 -3.66 -22.78
C PRO A 252 20.02 -3.61 -22.00
N ILE A 253 20.77 -2.51 -22.15
CA ILE A 253 22.01 -2.26 -21.42
C ILE A 253 21.72 -2.14 -19.92
N ALA A 254 20.69 -1.36 -19.56
CA ALA A 254 20.28 -1.20 -18.19
C ALA A 254 19.80 -2.55 -17.56
N ARG A 255 19.14 -3.40 -18.33
CA ARG A 255 18.77 -4.77 -17.93
C ARG A 255 20.01 -5.59 -17.59
N THR A 256 20.98 -5.65 -18.48
CA THR A 256 22.22 -6.42 -18.28
C THR A 256 22.97 -5.97 -17.02
N ILE A 257 23.17 -4.66 -16.87
CA ILE A 257 23.82 -4.09 -15.68
C ILE A 257 23.04 -4.43 -14.39
N SER A 258 21.71 -4.32 -14.43
CA SER A 258 20.85 -4.62 -13.26
C SER A 258 20.92 -6.09 -12.87
N MET A 259 20.81 -6.99 -13.85
CA MET A 259 20.83 -8.44 -13.61
C MET A 259 22.17 -8.90 -13.00
N GLN A 260 23.28 -8.34 -13.46
CA GLN A 260 24.62 -8.66 -12.92
C GLN A 260 24.82 -8.13 -11.49
N ARG A 261 24.06 -7.10 -11.09
CA ARG A 261 24.20 -6.43 -9.79
C ARG A 261 23.17 -6.83 -8.74
N PHE A 262 22.28 -7.78 -9.04
CA PHE A 262 21.32 -8.24 -8.04
C PHE A 262 22.02 -8.95 -6.88
N PRO A 263 21.63 -8.64 -5.63
CA PRO A 263 22.08 -9.38 -4.45
C PRO A 263 21.74 -10.86 -4.55
N PRO A 264 22.52 -11.77 -3.89
CA PRO A 264 22.24 -13.20 -3.88
C PRO A 264 20.81 -13.54 -3.44
N ALA A 265 20.27 -12.85 -2.42
CA ALA A 265 18.91 -13.07 -1.94
C ALA A 265 17.83 -12.80 -3.00
N ILE A 266 18.01 -11.80 -3.87
CA ILE A 266 17.10 -11.55 -5.00
C ILE A 266 17.26 -12.62 -6.07
N ARG A 267 18.50 -13.00 -6.39
CA ARG A 267 18.75 -14.03 -7.41
C ARG A 267 18.17 -15.39 -7.03
N SER A 268 18.28 -15.79 -5.77
CA SER A 268 17.73 -17.06 -5.28
C SER A 268 16.20 -17.08 -5.21
N ALA A 269 15.56 -15.92 -4.95
CA ALA A 269 14.10 -15.82 -4.84
C ALA A 269 13.40 -15.47 -6.17
N MET A 270 14.17 -15.14 -7.21
CA MET A 270 13.65 -14.63 -8.49
C MET A 270 12.67 -15.59 -9.13
N ASN A 271 11.44 -15.11 -9.36
CA ASN A 271 10.35 -15.83 -10.04
C ASN A 271 9.95 -17.17 -9.38
N GLN A 272 10.27 -17.36 -8.10
CA GLN A 272 9.82 -18.53 -7.35
C GLN A 272 8.44 -18.32 -6.71
N SER A 273 8.05 -17.07 -6.54
CA SER A 273 6.75 -16.68 -5.97
C SER A 273 6.37 -15.27 -6.45
N THR A 274 5.17 -14.82 -6.07
CA THR A 274 4.71 -13.45 -6.34
C THR A 274 5.42 -12.39 -5.48
N ALA A 275 6.34 -12.77 -4.60
CA ALA A 275 7.14 -11.86 -3.77
C ALA A 275 8.30 -11.22 -4.55
N VAL A 276 9.00 -12.01 -5.37
CA VAL A 276 10.11 -11.54 -6.20
C VAL A 276 9.84 -11.90 -7.65
N VAL A 277 9.35 -10.93 -8.42
CA VAL A 277 9.04 -11.09 -9.85
C VAL A 277 9.99 -10.21 -10.66
N VAL A 278 10.67 -10.81 -11.62
CA VAL A 278 11.68 -10.13 -12.45
C VAL A 278 11.51 -10.55 -13.90
N ASN A 279 10.91 -9.66 -14.70
CA ASN A 279 10.78 -9.78 -16.13
C ASN A 279 10.81 -8.40 -16.79
N ASP A 280 10.47 -8.28 -18.06
CA ASP A 280 10.53 -7.00 -18.77
C ASP A 280 9.31 -6.10 -18.53
N ASP A 281 8.28 -6.62 -17.86
CA ASP A 281 7.02 -5.93 -17.59
C ASP A 281 6.78 -5.67 -16.10
N VAL A 282 7.36 -6.50 -15.21
CA VAL A 282 7.22 -6.40 -13.76
C VAL A 282 8.57 -6.60 -13.07
N LEU A 283 8.93 -5.67 -12.22
CA LEU A 283 10.08 -5.77 -11.32
C LEU A 283 9.60 -5.55 -9.88
N LYS A 284 9.45 -6.64 -9.12
CA LYS A 284 9.02 -6.64 -7.73
C LYS A 284 10.07 -7.36 -6.88
N PHE A 285 10.53 -6.73 -5.79
CA PHE A 285 11.68 -7.18 -5.00
C PHE A 285 11.37 -7.27 -3.49
N HIS A 286 10.25 -7.88 -3.12
CA HIS A 286 9.87 -8.06 -1.72
C HIS A 286 10.39 -9.41 -1.18
N VAL A 287 11.70 -9.52 -0.93
CA VAL A 287 12.33 -10.76 -0.43
C VAL A 287 11.71 -11.21 0.90
N THR A 288 11.36 -10.26 1.77
CA THR A 288 10.65 -10.55 3.02
C THR A 288 9.16 -10.24 2.82
N ASP A 289 8.42 -11.23 2.31
CA ASP A 289 6.98 -11.11 2.11
C ASP A 289 6.23 -11.44 3.41
N ARG A 290 5.59 -10.44 4.01
CA ARG A 290 4.83 -10.59 5.27
C ARG A 290 3.32 -10.74 5.04
N ARG A 291 2.86 -10.83 3.79
CA ARG A 291 1.42 -10.90 3.48
C ARG A 291 0.75 -12.08 4.18
N ARG A 292 1.38 -13.25 4.13
CA ARG A 292 0.88 -14.45 4.80
C ARG A 292 0.84 -14.31 6.33
N GLU A 293 1.89 -13.78 6.94
CA GLU A 293 1.94 -13.52 8.39
C GLU A 293 0.82 -12.56 8.83
N ILE A 294 0.62 -11.49 8.07
CA ILE A 294 -0.44 -10.50 8.33
C ILE A 294 -1.82 -11.15 8.16
N PHE A 295 -2.03 -11.94 7.11
CA PHE A 295 -3.27 -12.65 6.87
C PHE A 295 -3.60 -13.63 8.00
N GLU A 296 -2.66 -14.49 8.40
CA GLU A 296 -2.82 -15.45 9.50
C GLU A 296 -3.14 -14.74 10.83
N THR A 297 -2.44 -13.62 11.11
CA THR A 297 -2.69 -12.80 12.31
C THR A 297 -4.09 -12.20 12.26
N TRP A 298 -4.50 -11.65 11.13
CA TRP A 298 -5.83 -11.10 10.92
C TRP A 298 -6.94 -12.14 11.14
N VAL A 299 -6.81 -13.32 10.52
CA VAL A 299 -7.75 -14.44 10.69
C VAL A 299 -7.89 -14.84 12.17
N ASN A 300 -6.77 -14.95 12.89
CA ASN A 300 -6.76 -15.30 14.30
C ASN A 300 -7.46 -14.23 15.16
N LEU A 301 -7.20 -12.96 14.91
CA LEU A 301 -7.87 -11.86 15.62
C LEU A 301 -9.38 -11.83 15.33
N CYS A 302 -9.80 -12.08 14.08
CA CYS A 302 -11.20 -12.18 13.73
C CYS A 302 -11.88 -13.32 14.51
N LYS A 303 -11.28 -14.51 14.55
CA LYS A 303 -11.80 -15.66 15.33
C LYS A 303 -11.89 -15.33 16.82
N GLN A 304 -10.88 -14.67 17.38
CA GLN A 304 -10.84 -14.33 18.80
C GLN A 304 -11.89 -13.30 19.20
N HIS A 305 -12.21 -12.35 18.31
CA HIS A 305 -13.07 -11.20 18.61
C HIS A 305 -14.43 -11.25 17.89
N GLY A 306 -14.79 -12.36 17.23
CA GLY A 306 -16.10 -12.56 16.60
C GLY A 306 -16.29 -11.73 15.32
N GLY A 307 -15.23 -11.57 14.56
CA GLY A 307 -15.28 -11.10 13.17
C GLY A 307 -15.30 -12.33 12.26
N ASP A 308 -16.47 -12.68 11.69
CA ASP A 308 -16.54 -13.83 10.79
C ASP A 308 -15.73 -13.56 9.51
N ILE A 309 -14.76 -14.43 9.24
CA ILE A 309 -14.16 -14.54 7.92
C ILE A 309 -14.84 -15.71 7.26
N VAL A 310 -15.72 -15.43 6.30
CA VAL A 310 -16.22 -16.45 5.38
C VAL A 310 -15.06 -16.78 4.44
N THR A 311 -14.33 -17.84 4.74
CA THR A 311 -13.45 -18.49 3.76
C THR A 311 -14.38 -19.38 2.94
N GLU A 312 -14.88 -18.86 1.81
CA GLU A 312 -15.46 -19.72 0.78
C GLU A 312 -14.39 -20.57 0.11
#